data_4cc772db8d38778cb6bd048afae9551b
#
_entry.id   4cc772db8d38778cb6bd048afae9551b
#
_cell.length_a   1.000
_cell.length_b   1.000
_cell.length_c   1.000
_cell.angle_alpha   90.00
_cell.angle_beta   90.00
_cell.angle_gamma   90.00
#
_symmetry.space_group_name_H-M   'P 1'
#
loop_
_entity.id
_entity.type
_entity.pdbx_description
1 polymer ?
#
loop_
_entity_poly.entity_id
_entity_poly.type
_entity_poly.pdbx_seq_one_letter_code
_entity_poly.pdbx_strand_id
1 'polypeptide(L)'
;MSLEIDFKNKVVLITGVSSGIGAAVATKFAKAGAHVSGCATAADDKEFVNAIEKKDVKALYTACDVTKEEDLKKVVVQTVHTFGRIDILVSNAGRNVFEGAANCDEEHWQQNMELNLASHWRLAKLCKPYLEKNNGVIIIMTSNHAYNTIPGCFPYNVTKTALTGLVRSLAIEWGPTIRTVGLAPGFIDTPGNQKWFNSFPDPEKERQRTIDMHPVKKIGTPEEVGAWCVFLASDYAAFASGTTYLLDGGRSALMQDEAPNA
;
A
#
# COMPACT_ATOMS: atom_id res chain seq x y z
N MET A 1 -17.21 -6.64 -23.75
CA MET A 1 -17.73 -6.14 -22.46
C MET A 1 -16.63 -5.33 -21.81
N SER A 2 -16.87 -4.08 -21.47
CA SER A 2 -15.96 -3.29 -20.66
C SER A 2 -16.06 -3.76 -19.19
N LEU A 3 -14.93 -3.84 -18.50
CA LEU A 3 -14.89 -4.12 -17.06
C LEU A 3 -15.38 -2.85 -16.36
N GLU A 4 -16.55 -2.90 -15.75
CA GLU A 4 -17.11 -1.77 -15.00
C GLU A 4 -17.02 -2.09 -13.51
N ILE A 5 -16.25 -1.28 -12.77
CA ILE A 5 -16.07 -1.40 -11.32
C ILE A 5 -16.69 -0.16 -10.69
N ASP A 6 -17.73 -0.35 -9.89
CA ASP A 6 -18.45 0.72 -9.18
C ASP A 6 -18.42 0.46 -7.67
N PHE A 7 -17.93 1.45 -6.93
CA PHE A 7 -17.90 1.47 -5.46
C PHE A 7 -18.85 2.54 -4.88
N LYS A 8 -19.88 2.92 -5.63
CA LYS A 8 -20.88 3.88 -5.15
C LYS A 8 -21.43 3.45 -3.78
N ASN A 9 -21.50 4.40 -2.86
CA ASN A 9 -21.91 4.19 -1.46
C ASN A 9 -20.98 3.26 -0.63
N LYS A 10 -19.80 2.92 -1.13
CA LYS A 10 -18.76 2.25 -0.36
C LYS A 10 -17.77 3.24 0.23
N VAL A 11 -17.15 2.86 1.33
CA VAL A 11 -16.14 3.66 2.03
C VAL A 11 -14.81 2.90 2.07
N VAL A 12 -13.77 3.54 1.56
CA VAL A 12 -12.40 3.03 1.66
C VAL A 12 -11.60 3.84 2.68
N LEU A 13 -10.95 3.16 3.61
CA LEU A 13 -9.95 3.74 4.52
C LEU A 13 -8.55 3.43 3.99
N ILE A 14 -7.73 4.47 3.81
CA ILE A 14 -6.38 4.35 3.23
C ILE A 14 -5.37 5.06 4.12
N THR A 15 -4.25 4.41 4.44
CA THR A 15 -3.15 5.03 5.18
C THR A 15 -2.02 5.50 4.25
N GLY A 16 -1.38 6.63 4.60
CA GLY A 16 -0.27 7.19 3.82
C GLY A 16 -0.72 7.89 2.53
N VAL A 17 -1.77 8.72 2.60
CA VAL A 17 -2.42 9.33 1.43
C VAL A 17 -1.79 10.63 0.93
N SER A 18 -0.84 11.23 1.65
CA SER A 18 -0.28 12.54 1.31
C SER A 18 0.59 12.54 0.04
N SER A 19 1.03 11.38 -0.44
CA SER A 19 1.82 11.29 -1.69
C SER A 19 1.90 9.86 -2.24
N GLY A 20 2.49 9.71 -3.43
CA GLY A 20 2.88 8.44 -4.01
C GLY A 20 1.73 7.46 -4.16
N ILE A 21 1.96 6.21 -3.75
CA ILE A 21 1.01 5.11 -3.92
C ILE A 21 -0.32 5.39 -3.22
N GLY A 22 -0.30 5.83 -1.96
CA GLY A 22 -1.53 6.07 -1.20
C GLY A 22 -2.42 7.14 -1.81
N ALA A 23 -1.86 8.24 -2.29
CA ALA A 23 -2.60 9.31 -2.98
C ALA A 23 -3.23 8.81 -4.29
N ALA A 24 -2.48 8.01 -5.06
CA ALA A 24 -2.99 7.42 -6.30
C ALA A 24 -4.10 6.39 -6.06
N VAL A 25 -3.94 5.53 -5.03
CA VAL A 25 -4.98 4.59 -4.60
C VAL A 25 -6.26 5.34 -4.24
N ALA A 26 -6.16 6.40 -3.41
CA ALA A 26 -7.30 7.23 -3.03
C ALA A 26 -8.02 7.82 -4.26
N THR A 27 -7.24 8.38 -5.20
CA THR A 27 -7.78 8.94 -6.45
C THR A 27 -8.48 7.87 -7.30
N LYS A 28 -7.95 6.65 -7.38
CA LYS A 28 -8.56 5.56 -8.16
C LYS A 28 -9.87 5.07 -7.54
N PHE A 29 -9.93 4.90 -6.22
CA PHE A 29 -11.19 4.56 -5.53
C PHE A 29 -12.23 5.66 -5.66
N ALA A 30 -11.85 6.93 -5.54
CA ALA A 30 -12.75 8.05 -5.75
C ALA A 30 -13.33 8.08 -7.17
N LYS A 31 -12.51 7.82 -8.21
CA LYS A 31 -12.94 7.68 -9.61
C LYS A 31 -13.91 6.51 -9.82
N ALA A 32 -13.81 5.47 -9.00
CA ALA A 32 -14.72 4.33 -8.99
C ALA A 32 -15.94 4.54 -8.07
N GLY A 33 -16.20 5.77 -7.60
CA GLY A 33 -17.38 6.15 -6.84
C GLY A 33 -17.32 5.94 -5.33
N ALA A 34 -16.20 5.46 -4.77
CA ALA A 34 -16.06 5.29 -3.33
C ALA A 34 -15.87 6.61 -2.59
N HIS A 35 -16.47 6.74 -1.41
CA HIS A 35 -16.05 7.75 -0.43
C HIS A 35 -14.71 7.36 0.17
N VAL A 36 -13.85 8.34 0.43
CA VAL A 36 -12.46 8.08 0.83
C VAL A 36 -12.17 8.69 2.21
N SER A 37 -11.77 7.85 3.14
CA SER A 37 -11.11 8.27 4.38
C SER A 37 -9.61 8.05 4.24
N GLY A 38 -8.83 9.11 4.33
CA GLY A 38 -7.37 9.07 4.23
C GLY A 38 -6.69 9.53 5.50
N CYS A 39 -5.51 9.00 5.78
CA CYS A 39 -4.68 9.51 6.86
C CYS A 39 -3.19 9.53 6.52
N ALA A 40 -2.48 10.47 7.10
CA ALA A 40 -1.03 10.57 7.07
C ALA A 40 -0.54 11.44 8.26
N THR A 41 0.77 11.62 8.39
CA THR A 41 1.37 12.34 9.52
C THR A 41 1.22 13.87 9.47
N ALA A 42 0.95 14.45 8.29
CA ALA A 42 0.69 15.88 8.20
C ALA A 42 -0.54 16.27 9.04
N ALA A 43 -0.50 17.45 9.65
CA ALA A 43 -1.59 17.92 10.52
C ALA A 43 -2.89 18.18 9.75
N ASP A 44 -2.78 18.58 8.47
CA ASP A 44 -3.89 18.89 7.56
C ASP A 44 -3.46 18.54 6.12
N ASP A 45 -4.41 18.14 5.30
CA ASP A 45 -4.18 17.90 3.87
C ASP A 45 -5.42 18.30 3.05
N LYS A 46 -5.59 19.63 2.90
CA LYS A 46 -6.69 20.20 2.11
C LYS A 46 -6.59 19.86 0.63
N GLU A 47 -5.36 19.72 0.11
CA GLU A 47 -5.14 19.34 -1.28
C GLU A 47 -5.67 17.93 -1.55
N PHE A 48 -5.41 17.00 -0.65
CA PHE A 48 -5.98 15.66 -0.71
C PHE A 48 -7.51 15.69 -0.72
N VAL A 49 -8.13 16.37 0.25
CA VAL A 49 -9.61 16.45 0.33
C VAL A 49 -10.19 17.03 -0.95
N ASN A 50 -9.68 18.18 -1.40
CA ASN A 50 -10.14 18.83 -2.63
C ASN A 50 -9.95 17.94 -3.88
N ALA A 51 -8.85 17.22 -3.98
CA ALA A 51 -8.57 16.33 -5.12
C ALA A 51 -9.54 15.15 -5.19
N ILE A 52 -9.97 14.63 -4.04
CA ILE A 52 -10.95 13.55 -3.94
C ILE A 52 -12.36 14.06 -4.22
N GLU A 53 -12.78 15.16 -3.60
CA GLU A 53 -14.14 15.71 -3.74
C GLU A 53 -14.45 16.20 -5.17
N LYS A 54 -13.44 16.59 -5.95
CA LYS A 54 -13.58 16.84 -7.40
C LYS A 54 -14.05 15.63 -8.22
N LYS A 55 -14.20 14.45 -7.59
CA LYS A 55 -14.73 13.22 -8.22
C LYS A 55 -16.17 12.90 -7.80
N ASP A 56 -16.89 13.90 -7.27
CA ASP A 56 -18.28 13.79 -6.82
C ASP A 56 -18.49 12.75 -5.68
N VAL A 57 -17.46 12.54 -4.87
CA VAL A 57 -17.50 11.70 -3.67
C VAL A 57 -17.05 12.49 -2.44
N LYS A 58 -17.36 11.99 -1.25
CA LYS A 58 -16.95 12.63 0.00
C LYS A 58 -15.54 12.20 0.38
N ALA A 59 -14.77 13.11 0.96
CA ALA A 59 -13.45 12.86 1.52
C ALA A 59 -13.40 13.17 3.01
N LEU A 60 -12.56 12.43 3.75
CA LEU A 60 -12.14 12.73 5.11
C LEU A 60 -10.63 12.58 5.20
N TYR A 61 -9.96 13.55 5.76
CA TYR A 61 -8.55 13.44 6.13
C TYR A 61 -8.40 13.47 7.65
N THR A 62 -7.56 12.60 8.19
CA THR A 62 -7.22 12.55 9.61
C THR A 62 -5.71 12.50 9.79
N ALA A 63 -5.15 13.45 10.54
CA ALA A 63 -3.75 13.37 10.94
C ALA A 63 -3.54 12.13 11.84
N CYS A 64 -2.57 11.28 11.44
CA CYS A 64 -2.32 10.00 12.10
C CYS A 64 -0.88 9.55 11.91
N ASP A 65 -0.21 9.27 13.01
CA ASP A 65 0.98 8.45 13.05
C ASP A 65 0.56 7.00 13.30
N VAL A 66 0.67 6.15 12.27
CA VAL A 66 0.20 4.75 12.35
C VAL A 66 0.94 3.90 13.38
N THR A 67 2.06 4.37 13.92
CA THR A 67 2.78 3.70 15.02
C THR A 67 2.09 3.91 16.35
N LYS A 68 1.18 4.90 16.45
CA LYS A 68 0.43 5.24 17.67
C LYS A 68 -0.96 4.65 17.64
N GLU A 69 -1.26 3.76 18.58
CA GLU A 69 -2.55 3.08 18.63
C GLU A 69 -3.71 4.06 18.79
N GLU A 70 -3.54 5.13 19.55
CA GLU A 70 -4.58 6.15 19.76
C GLU A 70 -4.91 6.91 18.46
N ASP A 71 -3.91 7.17 17.61
CA ASP A 71 -4.13 7.79 16.32
C ASP A 71 -4.89 6.84 15.38
N LEU A 72 -4.56 5.54 15.40
CA LEU A 72 -5.30 4.52 14.64
C LEU A 72 -6.76 4.42 15.10
N LYS A 73 -7.02 4.42 16.41
CA LYS A 73 -8.38 4.46 16.96
C LYS A 73 -9.13 5.70 16.50
N LYS A 74 -8.50 6.87 16.56
CA LYS A 74 -9.06 8.14 16.11
C LYS A 74 -9.49 8.08 14.63
N VAL A 75 -8.62 7.58 13.77
CA VAL A 75 -8.92 7.44 12.33
C VAL A 75 -10.16 6.57 12.10
N VAL A 76 -10.23 5.40 12.74
CA VAL A 76 -11.37 4.49 12.59
C VAL A 76 -12.65 5.13 13.12
N VAL A 77 -12.62 5.74 14.31
CA VAL A 77 -13.77 6.41 14.91
C VAL A 77 -14.27 7.55 14.02
N GLN A 78 -13.38 8.41 13.52
CA GLN A 78 -13.76 9.53 12.65
C GLN A 78 -14.32 9.04 11.32
N THR A 79 -13.75 7.98 10.73
CA THR A 79 -14.26 7.37 9.50
C THR A 79 -15.70 6.89 9.70
N VAL A 80 -15.93 6.13 10.77
CA VAL A 80 -17.26 5.58 11.06
C VAL A 80 -18.27 6.67 11.44
N HIS A 81 -17.84 7.67 12.21
CA HIS A 81 -18.71 8.82 12.52
C HIS A 81 -19.14 9.58 11.26
N THR A 82 -18.24 9.77 10.30
CA THR A 82 -18.51 10.55 9.08
C THR A 82 -19.32 9.76 8.05
N PHE A 83 -19.02 8.48 7.86
CA PHE A 83 -19.58 7.68 6.76
C PHE A 83 -20.49 6.53 7.21
N GLY A 84 -20.50 6.20 8.51
CA GLY A 84 -21.32 5.11 9.06
C GLY A 84 -20.78 3.71 8.80
N ARG A 85 -19.69 3.56 8.00
CA ARG A 85 -19.20 2.26 7.53
C ARG A 85 -17.72 2.27 7.14
N ILE A 86 -17.14 1.10 7.02
CA ILE A 86 -15.88 0.81 6.32
C ILE A 86 -16.10 -0.46 5.51
N ASP A 87 -15.90 -0.39 4.20
CA ASP A 87 -16.01 -1.53 3.28
C ASP A 87 -14.66 -2.07 2.86
N ILE A 88 -13.69 -1.18 2.71
CA ILE A 88 -12.37 -1.49 2.21
C ILE A 88 -11.32 -0.83 3.11
N LEU A 89 -10.31 -1.58 3.50
CA LEU A 89 -9.10 -1.08 4.13
C LEU A 89 -7.92 -1.26 3.18
N VAL A 90 -7.25 -0.17 2.82
CA VAL A 90 -5.94 -0.21 2.16
C VAL A 90 -4.87 0.23 3.16
N SER A 91 -4.20 -0.74 3.77
CA SER A 91 -3.13 -0.49 4.73
C SER A 91 -1.82 -0.33 3.97
N ASN A 92 -1.46 0.94 3.68
CA ASN A 92 -0.36 1.30 2.78
C ASN A 92 0.78 2.05 3.48
N ALA A 93 0.53 2.79 4.55
CA ALA A 93 1.58 3.57 5.23
C ALA A 93 2.80 2.71 5.56
N GLY A 94 3.98 3.23 5.26
CA GLY A 94 5.24 2.56 5.47
C GLY A 94 6.41 3.40 4.94
N ARG A 95 7.61 3.02 5.28
CA ARG A 95 8.84 3.71 4.88
C ARG A 95 9.95 2.69 4.65
N ASN A 96 10.79 2.96 3.65
CA ASN A 96 12.04 2.22 3.48
C ASN A 96 12.96 2.49 4.68
N VAL A 97 13.42 1.43 5.33
CA VAL A 97 14.42 1.46 6.41
C VAL A 97 15.54 0.52 5.97
N PHE A 98 16.60 1.09 5.45
CA PHE A 98 17.71 0.38 4.82
C PHE A 98 18.99 0.66 5.58
N GLU A 99 19.32 -0.21 6.53
CA GLU A 99 20.47 -0.06 7.44
C GLU A 99 21.56 -1.12 7.18
N GLY A 100 21.16 -2.27 6.63
CA GLY A 100 22.03 -3.44 6.56
C GLY A 100 22.07 -4.23 7.87
N ALA A 101 22.23 -5.55 7.76
CA ALA A 101 22.06 -6.46 8.90
C ALA A 101 23.08 -6.27 10.04
N ALA A 102 24.29 -5.80 9.71
CA ALA A 102 25.33 -5.56 10.71
C ALA A 102 25.24 -4.17 11.38
N ASN A 103 24.61 -3.21 10.72
CA ASN A 103 24.62 -1.81 11.15
C ASN A 103 23.30 -1.38 11.81
N CYS A 104 22.23 -2.15 11.60
CA CYS A 104 20.92 -1.84 12.18
C CYS A 104 20.99 -1.98 13.70
N ASP A 105 20.70 -0.88 14.40
CA ASP A 105 20.56 -0.89 15.84
C ASP A 105 19.15 -1.30 16.28
N GLU A 106 18.96 -1.51 17.57
CA GLU A 106 17.69 -1.94 18.16
C GLU A 106 16.60 -0.90 17.97
N GLU A 107 16.91 0.38 18.02
CA GLU A 107 15.94 1.46 17.84
C GLU A 107 15.37 1.46 16.42
N HIS A 108 16.19 1.41 15.39
CA HIS A 108 15.77 1.33 13.99
C HIS A 108 15.01 0.03 13.70
N TRP A 109 15.45 -1.10 14.31
CA TRP A 109 14.72 -2.35 14.24
C TRP A 109 13.29 -2.21 14.79
N GLN A 110 13.13 -1.70 16.01
CA GLN A 110 11.82 -1.53 16.64
C GLN A 110 10.93 -0.53 15.89
N GLN A 111 11.47 0.60 15.46
CA GLN A 111 10.75 1.56 14.63
C GLN A 111 10.24 0.94 13.33
N ASN A 112 11.07 0.13 12.66
CA ASN A 112 10.69 -0.57 11.45
C ASN A 112 9.56 -1.59 11.72
N MET A 113 9.67 -2.37 12.81
CA MET A 113 8.65 -3.34 13.19
C MET A 113 7.31 -2.67 13.51
N GLU A 114 7.32 -1.56 14.23
CA GLU A 114 6.12 -0.80 14.56
C GLU A 114 5.46 -0.20 13.31
N LEU A 115 6.24 0.49 12.47
CA LEU A 115 5.73 1.18 11.29
C LEU A 115 5.31 0.21 10.18
N ASN A 116 6.20 -0.72 9.81
CA ASN A 116 6.04 -1.51 8.59
C ASN A 116 5.39 -2.89 8.81
N LEU A 117 5.04 -3.26 10.07
CA LEU A 117 4.38 -4.52 10.38
C LEU A 117 3.24 -4.37 11.39
N ALA A 118 3.53 -3.94 12.62
CA ALA A 118 2.54 -3.94 13.71
C ALA A 118 1.36 -3.01 13.44
N SER A 119 1.61 -1.85 12.83
CA SER A 119 0.58 -0.87 12.44
C SER A 119 -0.48 -1.48 11.52
N HIS A 120 -0.08 -2.31 10.56
CA HIS A 120 -0.99 -2.96 9.62
C HIS A 120 -1.97 -3.92 10.33
N TRP A 121 -1.45 -4.74 11.25
CA TRP A 121 -2.28 -5.64 12.05
C TRP A 121 -3.21 -4.87 12.99
N ARG A 122 -2.69 -3.88 13.73
CA ARG A 122 -3.51 -3.07 14.67
C ARG A 122 -4.67 -2.38 13.96
N LEU A 123 -4.39 -1.75 12.82
CA LEU A 123 -5.44 -1.08 12.04
C LEU A 123 -6.47 -2.07 11.49
N ALA A 124 -6.03 -3.20 10.94
CA ALA A 124 -6.93 -4.24 10.47
C ALA A 124 -7.86 -4.74 11.59
N LYS A 125 -7.31 -4.97 12.79
CA LYS A 125 -8.08 -5.37 13.99
C LYS A 125 -9.12 -4.32 14.40
N LEU A 126 -8.77 -3.04 14.36
CA LEU A 126 -9.70 -1.95 14.68
C LEU A 126 -10.83 -1.81 13.64
N CYS A 127 -10.52 -2.07 12.36
CA CYS A 127 -11.50 -2.03 11.27
C CYS A 127 -12.40 -3.28 11.20
N LYS A 128 -11.96 -4.40 11.78
CA LYS A 128 -12.65 -5.71 11.66
C LYS A 128 -14.15 -5.66 11.88
N PRO A 129 -14.70 -5.05 12.96
CA PRO A 129 -16.15 -5.07 13.21
C PRO A 129 -16.98 -4.39 12.10
N TYR A 130 -16.39 -3.42 11.42
CA TYR A 130 -17.04 -2.67 10.35
C TYR A 130 -16.91 -3.38 9.01
N LEU A 131 -15.74 -3.92 8.72
CA LEU A 131 -15.49 -4.73 7.53
C LEU A 131 -16.37 -5.99 7.52
N GLU A 132 -16.48 -6.68 8.65
CA GLU A 132 -17.27 -7.90 8.81
C GLU A 132 -18.76 -7.66 8.50
N LYS A 133 -19.33 -6.54 8.95
CA LYS A 133 -20.71 -6.13 8.63
C LYS A 133 -20.96 -5.90 7.13
N ASN A 134 -19.92 -5.57 6.38
CA ASN A 134 -20.04 -5.13 5.00
C ASN A 134 -19.47 -6.14 3.99
N ASN A 135 -19.09 -7.35 4.42
CA ASN A 135 -18.34 -8.34 3.64
C ASN A 135 -17.12 -7.68 2.99
N GLY A 136 -16.30 -7.06 3.84
CA GLY A 136 -15.27 -6.11 3.44
C GLY A 136 -14.01 -6.75 2.87
N VAL A 137 -13.11 -5.89 2.40
CA VAL A 137 -11.82 -6.27 1.83
C VAL A 137 -10.68 -5.55 2.52
N ILE A 138 -9.62 -6.28 2.85
CA ILE A 138 -8.35 -5.72 3.32
C ILE A 138 -7.30 -5.91 2.24
N ILE A 139 -6.63 -4.82 1.87
CA ILE A 139 -5.44 -4.83 1.01
C ILE A 139 -4.25 -4.36 1.83
N ILE A 140 -3.24 -5.21 1.96
CA ILE A 140 -2.00 -4.89 2.68
C ILE A 140 -0.90 -4.60 1.66
N MET A 141 -0.33 -3.39 1.73
CA MET A 141 0.78 -3.01 0.88
C MET A 141 2.09 -3.60 1.40
N THR A 142 2.58 -4.61 0.70
CA THR A 142 3.86 -5.25 0.97
C THR A 142 4.97 -4.64 0.09
N SER A 143 5.84 -5.43 -0.47
CA SER A 143 6.88 -5.02 -1.42
C SER A 143 7.40 -6.26 -2.15
N ASN A 144 7.99 -6.09 -3.35
CA ASN A 144 8.77 -7.14 -3.98
C ASN A 144 9.97 -7.59 -3.10
N HIS A 145 10.44 -6.73 -2.16
CA HIS A 145 11.42 -7.11 -1.13
C HIS A 145 10.93 -8.21 -0.17
N ALA A 146 9.65 -8.57 -0.20
CA ALA A 146 9.12 -9.74 0.49
C ALA A 146 9.51 -11.07 -0.18
N TYR A 147 9.89 -11.04 -1.43
CA TYR A 147 10.26 -12.20 -2.25
C TYR A 147 11.75 -12.22 -2.60
N ASN A 148 12.24 -11.12 -3.17
CA ASN A 148 13.63 -10.94 -3.56
C ASN A 148 14.12 -9.61 -3.02
N THR A 149 15.29 -9.58 -2.42
CA THR A 149 15.88 -8.38 -1.84
C THR A 149 17.30 -8.15 -2.36
N ILE A 150 17.81 -6.97 -2.08
CA ILE A 150 19.19 -6.57 -2.44
C ILE A 150 19.98 -6.27 -1.17
N PRO A 151 21.32 -6.23 -1.23
CA PRO A 151 22.15 -5.85 -0.09
C PRO A 151 21.71 -4.52 0.52
N GLY A 152 21.82 -4.41 1.84
CA GLY A 152 21.51 -3.19 2.58
C GLY A 152 20.03 -2.98 2.96
N CYS A 153 19.11 -3.78 2.45
CA CYS A 153 17.66 -3.57 2.68
C CYS A 153 17.12 -4.11 4.01
N PHE A 154 17.96 -4.64 4.88
CA PHE A 154 17.58 -4.99 6.24
C PHE A 154 17.38 -3.71 7.09
N PRO A 155 16.35 -3.61 7.95
CA PRO A 155 15.35 -4.61 8.35
C PRO A 155 14.04 -4.54 7.55
N TYR A 156 13.91 -3.66 6.57
CA TYR A 156 12.68 -3.44 5.79
C TYR A 156 12.15 -4.73 5.13
N ASN A 157 13.02 -5.48 4.45
CA ASN A 157 12.64 -6.72 3.79
C ASN A 157 12.04 -7.76 4.75
N VAL A 158 12.50 -7.80 6.01
CA VAL A 158 11.98 -8.71 7.04
C VAL A 158 10.51 -8.41 7.32
N THR A 159 10.16 -7.13 7.57
CA THR A 159 8.78 -6.74 7.82
C THR A 159 7.88 -6.97 6.61
N LYS A 160 8.36 -6.68 5.41
CA LYS A 160 7.59 -6.88 4.17
C LYS A 160 7.35 -8.37 3.88
N THR A 161 8.30 -9.24 4.22
CA THR A 161 8.11 -10.70 4.20
C THR A 161 7.09 -11.13 5.27
N ALA A 162 7.17 -10.63 6.50
CA ALA A 162 6.24 -10.95 7.57
C ALA A 162 4.79 -10.55 7.22
N LEU A 163 4.57 -9.46 6.47
CA LEU A 163 3.24 -9.06 6.00
C LEU A 163 2.60 -10.11 5.10
N THR A 164 3.35 -10.94 4.38
CA THR A 164 2.76 -12.03 3.58
C THR A 164 2.15 -13.12 4.48
N GLY A 165 2.77 -13.35 5.65
CA GLY A 165 2.20 -14.19 6.70
C GLY A 165 0.94 -13.58 7.31
N LEU A 166 0.96 -12.29 7.60
CA LEU A 166 -0.20 -11.56 8.12
C LEU A 166 -1.39 -11.66 7.15
N VAL A 167 -1.18 -11.47 5.84
CA VAL A 167 -2.23 -11.62 4.82
C VAL A 167 -2.89 -13.00 4.90
N ARG A 168 -2.11 -14.07 5.03
CA ARG A 168 -2.64 -15.45 5.14
C ARG A 168 -3.44 -15.65 6.42
N SER A 169 -2.91 -15.20 7.57
CA SER A 169 -3.59 -15.35 8.86
C SER A 169 -4.94 -14.64 8.85
N LEU A 170 -4.98 -13.37 8.42
CA LEU A 170 -6.23 -12.62 8.39
C LEU A 170 -7.25 -13.21 7.40
N ALA A 171 -6.81 -13.72 6.25
CA ALA A 171 -7.68 -14.36 5.27
C ALA A 171 -8.34 -15.64 5.81
N ILE A 172 -7.57 -16.45 6.56
CA ILE A 172 -8.07 -17.72 7.13
C ILE A 172 -8.97 -17.45 8.33
N GLU A 173 -8.55 -16.55 9.23
CA GLU A 173 -9.25 -16.34 10.50
C GLU A 173 -10.52 -15.48 10.36
N TRP A 174 -10.58 -14.58 9.37
CA TRP A 174 -11.69 -13.64 9.20
C TRP A 174 -12.56 -13.92 7.97
N GLY A 175 -12.18 -14.87 7.15
CA GLY A 175 -13.07 -15.40 6.12
C GLY A 175 -14.26 -16.16 6.73
N PRO A 176 -15.39 -16.25 6.03
CA PRO A 176 -15.64 -15.73 4.67
C PRO A 176 -16.08 -14.27 4.62
N THR A 177 -16.29 -13.60 5.76
CA THR A 177 -16.86 -12.25 5.83
C THR A 177 -15.87 -11.14 5.44
N ILE A 178 -14.57 -11.39 5.56
CA ILE A 178 -13.53 -10.44 5.17
C ILE A 178 -12.52 -11.14 4.26
N ARG A 179 -12.36 -10.63 3.03
CA ARG A 179 -11.25 -11.04 2.15
C ARG A 179 -9.99 -10.25 2.49
N THR A 180 -8.86 -10.92 2.58
CA THR A 180 -7.58 -10.25 2.79
C THR A 180 -6.60 -10.63 1.69
N VAL A 181 -6.05 -9.64 1.02
CA VAL A 181 -5.03 -9.79 -0.04
C VAL A 181 -3.85 -8.88 0.23
N GLY A 182 -2.69 -9.27 -0.23
CA GLY A 182 -1.49 -8.44 -0.28
C GLY A 182 -1.23 -7.94 -1.70
N LEU A 183 -0.61 -6.78 -1.82
CA LEU A 183 -0.03 -6.29 -3.06
C LEU A 183 1.43 -5.93 -2.81
N ALA A 184 2.32 -6.48 -3.63
CA ALA A 184 3.77 -6.34 -3.51
C ALA A 184 4.32 -5.54 -4.71
N PRO A 185 4.28 -4.20 -4.67
CA PRO A 185 4.86 -3.39 -5.71
C PRO A 185 6.38 -3.53 -5.77
N GLY A 186 6.93 -3.44 -6.99
CA GLY A 186 8.34 -3.25 -7.23
C GLY A 186 8.75 -1.79 -7.14
N PHE A 187 9.65 -1.36 -8.04
CA PHE A 187 10.08 0.03 -8.09
C PHE A 187 8.99 0.91 -8.73
N ILE A 188 8.39 1.78 -7.93
CA ILE A 188 7.31 2.67 -8.35
C ILE A 188 7.79 4.11 -8.35
N ASP A 189 7.43 4.88 -9.38
CA ASP A 189 7.82 6.27 -9.57
C ASP A 189 7.08 7.21 -8.61
N THR A 190 7.54 7.23 -7.37
CA THR A 190 7.01 8.05 -6.28
C THR A 190 7.91 9.24 -5.98
N PRO A 191 7.41 10.30 -5.31
CA PRO A 191 8.26 11.41 -4.86
C PRO A 191 9.47 10.97 -4.02
N GLY A 192 9.34 9.90 -3.24
CA GLY A 192 10.46 9.33 -2.48
C GLY A 192 11.55 8.75 -3.39
N ASN A 193 11.14 8.00 -4.42
CA ASN A 193 12.07 7.43 -5.39
C ASN A 193 12.66 8.47 -6.35
N GLN A 194 11.95 9.56 -6.65
CA GLN A 194 12.51 10.72 -7.36
C GLN A 194 13.65 11.36 -6.56
N LYS A 195 13.45 11.56 -5.24
CA LYS A 195 14.51 12.05 -4.35
C LYS A 195 15.71 11.11 -4.32
N TRP A 196 15.47 9.79 -4.36
CA TRP A 196 16.55 8.80 -4.41
C TRP A 196 17.33 8.89 -5.72
N PHE A 197 16.69 9.03 -6.89
CA PHE A 197 17.40 9.28 -8.16
C PHE A 197 18.25 10.55 -8.08
N ASN A 198 17.69 11.63 -7.54
CA ASN A 198 18.38 12.91 -7.41
C ASN A 198 19.58 12.89 -6.45
N SER A 199 19.77 11.81 -5.68
CA SER A 199 20.97 11.62 -4.84
C SER A 199 22.19 11.08 -5.60
N PHE A 200 22.01 10.63 -6.84
CA PHE A 200 23.10 10.14 -7.68
C PHE A 200 23.77 11.29 -8.46
N PRO A 201 25.07 11.16 -8.79
CA PRO A 201 25.76 12.14 -9.62
C PRO A 201 25.13 12.34 -11.00
N ASP A 202 24.50 11.28 -11.55
CA ASP A 202 23.77 11.29 -12.82
C ASP A 202 22.42 10.62 -12.61
N PRO A 203 21.37 11.37 -12.24
CA PRO A 203 20.04 10.86 -11.98
C PRO A 203 19.39 10.14 -13.18
N GLU A 204 19.60 10.68 -14.38
CA GLU A 204 19.00 10.11 -15.60
C GLU A 204 19.62 8.76 -15.96
N LYS A 205 20.93 8.63 -15.82
CA LYS A 205 21.62 7.36 -16.01
C LYS A 205 21.14 6.29 -15.02
N GLU A 206 20.97 6.65 -13.74
CA GLU A 206 20.47 5.72 -12.73
C GLU A 206 19.00 5.36 -12.98
N ARG A 207 18.20 6.33 -13.44
CA ARG A 207 16.82 6.07 -13.84
C ARG A 207 16.76 5.10 -15.02
N GLN A 208 17.58 5.31 -16.05
CA GLN A 208 17.64 4.42 -17.21
C GLN A 208 18.12 3.02 -16.80
N ARG A 209 19.15 2.93 -15.97
CA ARG A 209 19.62 1.64 -15.41
C ARG A 209 18.50 0.91 -14.67
N THR A 210 17.71 1.65 -13.87
CA THR A 210 16.56 1.08 -13.15
C THR A 210 15.48 0.56 -14.12
N ILE A 211 15.19 1.30 -15.20
CA ILE A 211 14.27 0.88 -16.26
C ILE A 211 14.76 -0.42 -16.91
N ASP A 212 16.04 -0.47 -17.25
CA ASP A 212 16.64 -1.60 -17.97
C ASP A 212 16.61 -2.91 -17.18
N MET A 213 16.68 -2.80 -15.85
CA MET A 213 16.55 -3.94 -14.93
C MET A 213 15.14 -4.56 -14.91
N HIS A 214 14.11 -3.89 -15.44
CA HIS A 214 12.76 -4.44 -15.50
C HIS A 214 12.50 -5.07 -16.87
N PRO A 215 12.08 -6.35 -16.94
CA PRO A 215 11.71 -6.99 -18.22
C PRO A 215 10.71 -6.17 -19.05
N VAL A 216 9.76 -5.49 -18.40
CA VAL A 216 8.78 -4.61 -19.08
C VAL A 216 9.36 -3.27 -19.53
N LYS A 217 10.65 -3.00 -19.29
CA LYS A 217 11.37 -1.80 -19.70
C LYS A 217 10.69 -0.49 -19.28
N LYS A 218 10.16 -0.46 -18.08
CA LYS A 218 9.61 0.75 -17.43
C LYS A 218 9.66 0.63 -15.91
N ILE A 219 9.55 1.77 -15.24
CA ILE A 219 9.27 1.88 -13.82
C ILE A 219 7.75 1.87 -13.64
N GLY A 220 7.23 1.22 -12.60
CA GLY A 220 5.80 1.22 -12.29
C GLY A 220 5.31 2.60 -11.87
N THR A 221 4.03 2.90 -12.10
CA THR A 221 3.42 4.15 -11.65
C THR A 221 2.52 3.95 -10.42
N PRO A 222 2.34 4.97 -9.57
CA PRO A 222 1.38 4.92 -8.48
C PRO A 222 -0.05 4.59 -8.95
N GLU A 223 -0.43 5.07 -10.14
CA GLU A 223 -1.74 4.83 -10.76
C GLU A 223 -1.97 3.38 -11.13
N GLU A 224 -0.94 2.65 -11.55
CA GLU A 224 -1.01 1.21 -11.83
C GLU A 224 -1.25 0.44 -10.53
N VAL A 225 -0.56 0.80 -9.45
CA VAL A 225 -0.80 0.20 -8.12
C VAL A 225 -2.24 0.49 -7.65
N GLY A 226 -2.71 1.73 -7.84
CA GLY A 226 -4.07 2.12 -7.51
C GLY A 226 -5.12 1.34 -8.30
N ALA A 227 -4.89 1.09 -9.60
CA ALA A 227 -5.77 0.29 -10.44
C ALA A 227 -5.86 -1.17 -9.96
N TRP A 228 -4.74 -1.76 -9.55
CA TRP A 228 -4.71 -3.09 -8.95
C TRP A 228 -5.48 -3.14 -7.63
N CYS A 229 -5.37 -2.12 -6.76
CA CYS A 229 -6.14 -2.05 -5.53
C CYS A 229 -7.65 -2.02 -5.81
N VAL A 230 -8.10 -1.22 -6.77
CA VAL A 230 -9.51 -1.16 -7.20
C VAL A 230 -10.00 -2.51 -7.73
N PHE A 231 -9.21 -3.16 -8.60
CA PHE A 231 -9.54 -4.51 -9.11
C PHE A 231 -9.62 -5.53 -7.97
N LEU A 232 -8.63 -5.60 -7.09
CA LEU A 232 -8.58 -6.56 -5.99
C LEU A 232 -9.72 -6.35 -4.97
N ALA A 233 -10.20 -5.12 -4.80
CA ALA A 233 -11.33 -4.82 -3.94
C ALA A 233 -12.69 -5.17 -4.57
N SER A 234 -12.77 -5.31 -5.89
CA SER A 234 -14.01 -5.53 -6.63
C SER A 234 -14.49 -6.98 -6.57
N ASP A 235 -15.73 -7.20 -7.01
CA ASP A 235 -16.34 -8.52 -7.15
C ASP A 235 -15.66 -9.38 -8.23
N TYR A 236 -14.96 -8.76 -9.19
CA TYR A 236 -14.14 -9.48 -10.18
C TYR A 236 -12.99 -10.27 -9.54
N ALA A 237 -12.57 -9.88 -8.33
CA ALA A 237 -11.55 -10.56 -7.55
C ALA A 237 -12.13 -11.33 -6.35
N ALA A 238 -13.42 -11.69 -6.37
CA ALA A 238 -14.11 -12.31 -5.22
C ALA A 238 -13.44 -13.63 -4.76
N PHE A 239 -12.76 -14.36 -5.64
CA PHE A 239 -12.04 -15.59 -5.30
C PHE A 239 -10.60 -15.37 -4.84
N ALA A 240 -10.14 -14.10 -4.82
CA ALA A 240 -8.80 -13.75 -4.36
C ALA A 240 -8.78 -13.47 -2.86
N SER A 241 -8.17 -14.35 -2.06
CA SER A 241 -7.92 -14.18 -0.62
C SER A 241 -6.69 -14.96 -0.19
N GLY A 242 -5.97 -14.50 0.83
CA GLY A 242 -4.80 -15.16 1.41
C GLY A 242 -3.52 -15.11 0.56
N THR A 243 -3.55 -14.42 -0.58
CA THR A 243 -2.41 -14.31 -1.51
C THR A 243 -1.88 -12.88 -1.57
N THR A 244 -0.56 -12.77 -1.71
CA THR A 244 0.12 -11.51 -2.02
C THR A 244 0.53 -11.51 -3.49
N TYR A 245 0.01 -10.56 -4.25
CA TYR A 245 0.26 -10.43 -5.69
C TYR A 245 1.49 -9.56 -5.95
N LEU A 246 2.45 -10.11 -6.67
CA LEU A 246 3.64 -9.37 -7.09
C LEU A 246 3.33 -8.48 -8.29
N LEU A 247 3.70 -7.20 -8.20
CA LEU A 247 3.49 -6.18 -9.23
C LEU A 247 4.77 -5.38 -9.42
N ASP A 248 5.75 -5.95 -10.14
CA ASP A 248 7.11 -5.42 -10.21
C ASP A 248 7.72 -5.41 -11.61
N GLY A 249 6.91 -5.51 -12.64
CA GLY A 249 7.38 -5.50 -14.03
C GLY A 249 8.30 -6.67 -14.39
N GLY A 250 8.20 -7.77 -13.65
CA GLY A 250 9.02 -8.97 -13.85
C GLY A 250 10.42 -8.90 -13.21
N ARG A 251 10.71 -7.83 -12.45
CA ARG A 251 12.04 -7.61 -11.84
C ARG A 251 12.47 -8.79 -10.96
N SER A 252 11.57 -9.33 -10.15
CA SER A 252 11.87 -10.44 -9.24
C SER A 252 11.92 -11.82 -9.93
N ALA A 253 11.46 -11.92 -11.17
CA ALA A 253 11.55 -13.15 -11.97
C ALA A 253 12.87 -13.26 -12.74
N LEU A 254 13.60 -12.16 -12.89
CA LEU A 254 14.85 -12.11 -13.63
C LEU A 254 16.00 -12.62 -12.76
N MET A 255 16.73 -13.63 -13.22
CA MET A 255 18.06 -13.95 -12.73
C MET A 255 19.07 -12.91 -13.26
N GLN A 256 20.01 -12.48 -12.40
CA GLN A 256 20.95 -11.41 -12.75
C GLN A 256 22.19 -11.96 -13.51
N ASP A 257 21.94 -12.69 -14.58
CA ASP A 257 23.01 -13.06 -15.50
C ASP A 257 22.94 -12.20 -16.76
N GLU A 258 24.02 -11.51 -17.09
CA GLU A 258 24.18 -10.92 -18.41
C GLU A 258 24.32 -12.06 -19.40
N ALA A 259 23.35 -12.18 -20.29
CA ALA A 259 23.48 -13.12 -21.41
C ALA A 259 24.70 -12.70 -22.25
N PRO A 260 25.64 -13.61 -22.54
CA PRO A 260 26.87 -13.27 -23.25
C PRO A 260 26.63 -12.82 -24.69
N ASN A 261 25.66 -12.12 -25.08
CA ASN A 261 25.39 -11.54 -26.42
C ASN A 261 23.95 -11.00 -26.53
N ALA A 262 23.42 -10.33 -25.53
CA ALA A 262 22.14 -9.63 -25.65
C ALA A 262 22.34 -8.16 -26.05
#